data_ce9e92d0df5339830673cb9367738adf
#
_entry.id   ce9e92d0df5339830673cb9367738adf
#
_cell.length_a   1.000
_cell.length_b   1.000
_cell.length_c   1.000
_cell.angle_alpha   90.00
_cell.angle_beta   90.00
_cell.angle_gamma   90.00
#
_symmetry.space_group_name_H-M   'P 1'
#
loop_
_entity.id
_entity.type
_entity.pdbx_description
1 polymer ?
#
loop_
_entity_poly.entity_id
_entity_poly.type
_entity_poly.pdbx_seq_one_letter_code
_entity_poly.pdbx_strand_id
1 'polypeptide(L)'
;MLLTKEFSAICTHGETLYLGTPQSKESIYKTLPSRGFTVRIWPGRFPTLEEQSRYSAGTLAPSILQAIEQDPYLMVGGGLNGKMGKPADPKRYDEEALQDKELDHGPEGFALQYMLDTSLSDEQRTRLKLSDLIVAAYNHEAVPEVVWYSAEPRYRVHSGSGP
;
A
#
# COMPACT_ATOMS: atom_id res chain seq x y z
N MET A 1 -12.74 3.83 -16.15
CA MET A 1 -13.59 2.64 -16.35
C MET A 1 -13.96 2.39 -17.81
N LEU A 2 -13.42 3.16 -18.72
CA LEU A 2 -13.58 3.01 -20.19
C LEU A 2 -12.82 1.78 -20.71
N LEU A 3 -11.58 1.56 -20.24
CA LEU A 3 -10.68 0.51 -20.76
C LEU A 3 -11.31 -0.89 -20.84
N THR A 4 -12.02 -1.35 -19.80
CA THR A 4 -12.57 -2.71 -19.80
C THR A 4 -13.77 -2.91 -20.71
N LYS A 5 -14.54 -1.86 -20.99
CA LYS A 5 -15.69 -1.95 -21.89
C LYS A 5 -15.27 -1.89 -23.36
N GLU A 6 -14.29 -1.05 -23.66
CA GLU A 6 -13.82 -0.86 -25.03
C GLU A 6 -12.99 -2.05 -25.53
N PHE A 7 -12.07 -2.57 -24.69
CA PHE A 7 -11.25 -3.72 -25.08
C PHE A 7 -12.06 -5.02 -25.18
N SER A 8 -13.04 -5.26 -24.32
CA SER A 8 -13.88 -6.45 -24.43
C SER A 8 -14.82 -6.42 -25.65
N ALA A 9 -15.14 -5.23 -26.14
CA ALA A 9 -15.92 -5.06 -27.36
C ALA A 9 -15.11 -5.36 -28.64
N ILE A 10 -13.79 -5.16 -28.57
CA ILE A 10 -12.87 -5.39 -29.71
C ILE A 10 -12.40 -6.86 -29.73
N CYS A 11 -12.17 -7.45 -28.54
CA CYS A 11 -11.69 -8.83 -28.40
C CYS A 11 -12.88 -9.79 -28.35
N THR A 12 -13.40 -10.16 -29.51
CA THR A 12 -14.54 -11.10 -29.64
C THR A 12 -14.13 -12.57 -29.49
N HIS A 13 -12.86 -12.88 -29.69
CA HIS A 13 -12.28 -14.22 -29.58
C HIS A 13 -10.91 -14.14 -28.90
N GLY A 14 -10.68 -14.97 -27.89
CA GLY A 14 -9.42 -15.04 -27.16
C GLY A 14 -9.52 -14.68 -25.68
N GLU A 15 -8.39 -14.59 -25.03
CA GLU A 15 -8.28 -14.25 -23.62
C GLU A 15 -7.75 -12.83 -23.44
N THR A 16 -8.30 -12.11 -22.47
CA THR A 16 -7.81 -10.78 -22.10
C THR A 16 -6.97 -10.89 -20.85
N LEU A 17 -5.70 -10.47 -20.94
CA LEU A 17 -4.76 -10.46 -19.84
C LEU A 17 -4.44 -9.00 -19.44
N TYR A 18 -4.68 -8.66 -18.16
CA TYR A 18 -4.29 -7.39 -17.57
C TYR A 18 -3.07 -7.57 -16.69
N LEU A 19 -1.98 -6.91 -17.04
CA LEU A 19 -0.73 -6.91 -16.27
C LEU A 19 -0.47 -5.51 -15.72
N GLY A 20 -0.09 -5.43 -14.46
CA GLY A 20 0.29 -4.16 -13.86
C GLY A 20 0.39 -4.19 -12.35
N THR A 21 0.82 -3.06 -11.80
CA THR A 21 0.93 -2.83 -10.37
C THR A 21 -0.20 -1.90 -9.93
N PRO A 22 -0.92 -2.20 -8.85
CA PRO A 22 -1.94 -1.30 -8.33
C PRO A 22 -1.29 -0.02 -7.82
N GLN A 23 -1.81 1.14 -8.23
CA GLN A 23 -1.32 2.45 -7.81
C GLN A 23 -2.13 3.03 -6.64
N SER A 24 -3.32 2.51 -6.43
CA SER A 24 -4.24 2.96 -5.39
C SER A 24 -5.21 1.84 -5.00
N LYS A 25 -5.89 2.04 -3.87
CA LYS A 25 -6.96 1.16 -3.39
C LYS A 25 -8.11 1.01 -4.40
N GLU A 26 -8.36 2.05 -5.19
CA GLU A 26 -9.40 2.08 -6.23
C GLU A 26 -8.90 1.59 -7.59
N SER A 27 -7.75 0.92 -7.62
CA SER A 27 -7.20 0.34 -8.83
C SER A 27 -8.23 -0.58 -9.52
N ILE A 28 -8.21 -0.57 -10.86
CA ILE A 28 -9.01 -1.47 -11.69
C ILE A 28 -8.84 -2.95 -11.27
N TYR A 29 -7.66 -3.34 -10.81
CA TYR A 29 -7.36 -4.70 -10.37
C TYR A 29 -8.24 -5.18 -9.22
N LYS A 30 -8.73 -4.28 -8.37
CA LYS A 30 -9.65 -4.60 -7.28
C LYS A 30 -11.06 -4.93 -7.79
N THR A 31 -11.46 -4.35 -8.91
CA THR A 31 -12.80 -4.55 -9.48
C THR A 31 -12.86 -5.71 -10.47
N LEU A 32 -11.73 -6.19 -10.96
CA LEU A 32 -11.68 -7.29 -11.93
C LEU A 32 -12.27 -8.62 -11.41
N PRO A 33 -12.03 -9.06 -10.14
CA PRO A 33 -12.63 -10.27 -9.62
C PRO A 33 -14.16 -10.27 -9.67
N SER A 34 -14.80 -9.16 -9.31
CA SER A 34 -16.26 -9.02 -9.36
C SER A 34 -16.84 -9.08 -10.77
N ARG A 35 -15.97 -9.01 -11.78
CA ARG A 35 -16.31 -9.15 -13.22
C ARG A 35 -15.95 -10.51 -13.80
N GLY A 36 -15.59 -11.48 -12.96
CA GLY A 36 -15.26 -12.84 -13.38
C GLY A 36 -13.81 -13.05 -13.82
N PHE A 37 -12.93 -12.05 -13.61
CA PHE A 37 -11.48 -12.23 -13.88
C PHE A 37 -10.81 -13.01 -12.76
N THR A 38 -9.93 -13.94 -13.15
CA THR A 38 -9.02 -14.57 -12.20
C THR A 38 -7.85 -13.64 -11.90
N VAL A 39 -7.67 -13.26 -10.65
CA VAL A 39 -6.55 -12.44 -10.21
C VAL A 39 -5.44 -13.33 -9.68
N ARG A 40 -4.20 -13.00 -10.04
CA ARG A 40 -2.99 -13.63 -9.51
C ARG A 40 -2.01 -12.53 -9.10
N ILE A 41 -1.58 -12.56 -7.85
CA ILE A 41 -0.67 -11.58 -7.26
C ILE A 41 0.66 -12.27 -6.98
N TRP A 42 1.74 -11.70 -7.50
CA TRP A 42 3.12 -12.10 -7.22
C TRP A 42 3.81 -10.96 -6.48
N PRO A 43 3.80 -10.96 -5.14
CA PRO A 43 4.53 -9.95 -4.38
C PRO A 43 6.04 -10.11 -4.55
N GLY A 44 6.79 -9.05 -4.36
CA GLY A 44 8.25 -9.05 -4.46
C GLY A 44 8.94 -9.86 -3.35
N ARG A 45 8.27 -9.99 -2.21
CA ARG A 45 8.69 -10.87 -1.10
C ARG A 45 7.61 -11.90 -0.80
N PHE A 46 7.99 -13.04 -0.26
CA PHE A 46 7.03 -13.99 0.29
C PHE A 46 6.28 -13.32 1.44
N PRO A 47 4.93 -13.24 1.40
CA PRO A 47 4.18 -12.56 2.43
C PRO A 47 4.20 -13.36 3.75
N THR A 48 4.41 -12.67 4.86
CA THR A 48 4.26 -13.24 6.21
C THR A 48 2.83 -13.70 6.46
N LEU A 49 2.57 -14.48 7.51
CA LEU A 49 1.21 -14.91 7.85
C LEU A 49 0.24 -13.73 8.06
N GLU A 50 0.72 -12.65 8.67
CA GLU A 50 -0.07 -11.44 8.85
C GLU A 50 -0.39 -10.78 7.50
N GLU A 51 0.62 -10.63 6.64
CA GLU A 51 0.46 -10.01 5.33
C GLU A 51 -0.44 -10.82 4.41
N GLN A 52 -0.41 -12.16 4.49
CA GLN A 52 -1.32 -13.01 3.71
C GLN A 52 -2.79 -12.70 3.95
N SER A 53 -3.16 -12.31 5.17
CA SER A 53 -4.54 -11.93 5.50
C SER A 53 -5.02 -10.65 4.82
N ARG A 54 -4.10 -9.84 4.31
CA ARG A 54 -4.40 -8.59 3.60
C ARG A 54 -4.78 -8.79 2.14
N TYR A 55 -4.44 -9.93 1.57
CA TYR A 55 -4.83 -10.30 0.21
C TYR A 55 -6.20 -10.99 0.23
N SER A 56 -7.02 -10.70 -0.78
CA SER A 56 -8.31 -11.38 -0.93
C SER A 56 -8.09 -12.88 -1.14
N ALA A 57 -9.00 -13.69 -0.64
CA ALA A 57 -8.89 -15.15 -0.74
C ALA A 57 -8.68 -15.61 -2.20
N GLY A 58 -7.70 -16.46 -2.43
CA GLY A 58 -7.39 -17.03 -3.74
C GLY A 58 -6.72 -16.09 -4.74
N THR A 59 -6.31 -14.87 -4.34
CA THR A 59 -5.63 -13.93 -5.23
C THR A 59 -4.11 -14.09 -5.25
N LEU A 60 -3.49 -14.54 -4.17
CA LEU A 60 -2.06 -14.88 -4.20
C LEU A 60 -1.80 -15.99 -5.23
N ALA A 61 -0.72 -15.85 -5.97
CA ALA A 61 -0.36 -16.83 -6.99
C ALA A 61 -0.11 -18.22 -6.37
N PRO A 62 -0.63 -19.29 -6.98
CA PRO A 62 -0.44 -20.65 -6.46
C PRO A 62 1.02 -21.04 -6.22
N SER A 63 1.93 -20.55 -7.07
CA SER A 63 3.38 -20.78 -6.92
C SER A 63 3.95 -20.19 -5.64
N ILE A 64 3.45 -19.01 -5.20
CA ILE A 64 3.85 -18.37 -3.94
C ILE A 64 3.38 -19.22 -2.76
N LEU A 65 2.10 -19.63 -2.77
CA LEU A 65 1.53 -20.45 -1.70
C LEU A 65 2.21 -21.81 -1.60
N GLN A 66 2.45 -22.46 -2.73
CA GLN A 66 3.14 -23.77 -2.80
C GLN A 66 4.58 -23.67 -2.28
N ALA A 67 5.30 -22.60 -2.62
CA ALA A 67 6.65 -22.39 -2.12
C ALA A 67 6.67 -22.20 -0.58
N ILE A 68 5.73 -21.42 -0.05
CA ILE A 68 5.57 -21.23 1.41
C ILE A 68 5.22 -22.55 2.11
N GLU A 69 4.36 -23.36 1.51
CA GLU A 69 3.99 -24.68 2.06
C GLU A 69 5.19 -25.63 2.13
N GLN A 70 6.06 -25.60 1.10
CA GLN A 70 7.29 -26.39 1.06
C GLN A 70 8.37 -25.88 2.01
N ASP A 71 8.52 -24.56 2.14
CA ASP A 71 9.50 -23.93 3.03
C ASP A 71 8.88 -22.71 3.73
N PRO A 72 8.34 -22.89 4.94
CA PRO A 72 7.79 -21.78 5.74
C PRO A 72 8.82 -20.70 6.14
N TYR A 73 10.13 -21.03 6.12
CA TYR A 73 11.19 -20.04 6.40
C TYR A 73 11.33 -18.96 5.31
N LEU A 74 10.65 -19.13 4.18
CA LEU A 74 10.57 -18.08 3.17
C LEU A 74 9.78 -16.84 3.65
N MET A 75 8.90 -17.00 4.62
CA MET A 75 8.09 -15.92 5.18
C MET A 75 8.82 -15.00 6.16
N VAL A 76 10.07 -15.30 6.51
CA VAL A 76 10.82 -14.57 7.54
C VAL A 76 12.27 -14.36 7.13
N GLY A 77 12.93 -13.40 7.80
CA GLY A 77 14.37 -13.18 7.64
C GLY A 77 14.77 -12.25 6.51
N GLY A 78 13.79 -11.61 5.83
CA GLY A 78 14.04 -10.57 4.83
C GLY A 78 13.66 -9.17 5.33
N GLY A 79 13.92 -8.17 4.48
CA GLY A 79 13.69 -6.75 4.75
C GLY A 79 14.76 -6.12 5.64
N LEU A 80 14.69 -4.80 5.77
CA LEU A 80 15.67 -4.01 6.54
C LEU A 80 15.78 -4.42 8.01
N ASN A 81 14.70 -4.94 8.57
CA ASN A 81 14.62 -5.34 9.97
C ASN A 81 14.55 -6.87 10.19
N GLY A 82 14.69 -7.67 9.14
CA GLY A 82 14.59 -9.12 9.18
C GLY A 82 13.18 -9.67 9.47
N LYS A 83 12.14 -8.82 9.45
CA LYS A 83 10.77 -9.20 9.80
C LYS A 83 9.90 -9.54 8.60
N MET A 84 10.35 -9.21 7.41
CA MET A 84 9.66 -9.54 6.17
C MET A 84 10.08 -10.90 5.63
N GLY A 85 9.35 -11.41 4.65
CA GLY A 85 9.78 -12.62 3.96
C GLY A 85 10.93 -12.39 2.99
N LYS A 86 11.53 -13.48 2.55
CA LYS A 86 12.61 -13.47 1.56
C LYS A 86 12.11 -13.04 0.18
N PRO A 87 12.99 -12.63 -0.74
CA PRO A 87 12.63 -12.31 -2.12
C PRO A 87 11.89 -13.47 -2.80
N ALA A 88 10.76 -13.18 -3.46
CA ALA A 88 9.98 -14.19 -4.18
C ALA A 88 10.62 -14.58 -5.52
N ASP A 89 11.36 -13.65 -6.15
CA ASP A 89 12.16 -13.91 -7.35
C ASP A 89 13.55 -13.29 -7.18
N PRO A 90 14.49 -13.99 -6.52
CA PRO A 90 15.83 -13.47 -6.24
C PRO A 90 16.70 -13.29 -7.49
N LYS A 91 16.28 -13.82 -8.66
CA LYS A 91 16.97 -13.55 -9.92
C LYS A 91 16.66 -12.17 -10.48
N ARG A 92 15.47 -11.65 -10.18
CA ARG A 92 15.01 -10.33 -10.60
C ARG A 92 15.34 -9.27 -9.56
N TYR A 93 15.02 -9.54 -8.31
CA TYR A 93 15.30 -8.69 -7.17
C TYR A 93 15.84 -9.57 -6.04
N ASP A 94 17.13 -9.45 -5.77
CA ASP A 94 17.75 -10.06 -4.60
C ASP A 94 17.39 -9.30 -3.32
N GLU A 95 17.94 -9.71 -2.19
CA GLU A 95 17.63 -9.10 -0.91
C GLU A 95 18.09 -7.64 -0.83
N GLU A 96 19.28 -7.34 -1.35
CA GLU A 96 19.87 -6.00 -1.34
C GLU A 96 19.03 -5.04 -2.20
N ALA A 97 18.68 -5.46 -3.41
CA ALA A 97 17.84 -4.65 -4.30
C ALA A 97 16.46 -4.36 -3.70
N LEU A 98 15.84 -5.30 -3.00
CA LEU A 98 14.55 -5.06 -2.34
C LEU A 98 14.69 -4.17 -1.10
N GLN A 99 15.79 -4.27 -0.35
CA GLN A 99 16.08 -3.37 0.77
C GLN A 99 16.27 -1.93 0.30
N ASP A 100 16.97 -1.73 -0.83
CA ASP A 100 17.08 -0.40 -1.45
C ASP A 100 15.70 0.16 -1.82
N LYS A 101 14.81 -0.67 -2.35
CA LYS A 101 13.43 -0.25 -2.66
C LYS A 101 12.60 0.05 -1.41
N GLU A 102 12.83 -0.66 -0.31
CA GLU A 102 12.22 -0.32 0.98
C GLU A 102 12.66 1.07 1.48
N LEU A 103 13.95 1.40 1.32
CA LEU A 103 14.48 2.72 1.67
C LEU A 103 13.94 3.82 0.76
N ASP A 104 13.94 3.59 -0.55
CA ASP A 104 13.50 4.57 -1.56
C ASP A 104 12.01 4.92 -1.42
N HIS A 105 11.16 3.91 -1.19
CA HIS A 105 9.70 4.08 -1.21
C HIS A 105 9.09 4.23 0.19
N GLY A 106 9.86 3.90 1.23
CA GLY A 106 9.35 3.76 2.59
C GLY A 106 8.37 2.58 2.74
N PRO A 107 7.96 2.25 3.98
CA PRO A 107 7.16 1.05 4.24
C PRO A 107 5.84 0.98 3.47
N GLU A 108 5.12 2.10 3.39
CA GLU A 108 3.82 2.16 2.71
C GLU A 108 3.95 2.08 1.18
N GLY A 109 4.93 2.81 0.62
CA GLY A 109 5.21 2.78 -0.81
C GLY A 109 5.68 1.40 -1.25
N PHE A 110 6.55 0.75 -0.46
CA PHE A 110 7.01 -0.60 -0.72
C PHE A 110 5.87 -1.62 -0.64
N ALA A 111 5.02 -1.53 0.39
CA ALA A 111 3.87 -2.41 0.51
C ALA A 111 2.93 -2.31 -0.72
N LEU A 112 2.69 -1.10 -1.22
CA LEU A 112 1.85 -0.92 -2.40
C LEU A 112 2.51 -1.40 -3.69
N GLN A 113 3.78 -0.99 -3.95
CA GLN A 113 4.42 -1.17 -5.25
C GLN A 113 5.07 -2.54 -5.41
N TYR A 114 5.61 -3.10 -4.33
CA TYR A 114 6.35 -4.36 -4.35
C TYR A 114 5.60 -5.50 -3.68
N MET A 115 4.88 -5.25 -2.59
CA MET A 115 4.03 -6.27 -1.99
C MET A 115 2.65 -6.33 -2.65
N LEU A 116 2.28 -5.34 -3.48
CA LEU A 116 1.00 -5.24 -4.17
C LEU A 116 -0.19 -5.24 -3.19
N ASP A 117 0.07 -4.75 -1.98
CA ASP A 117 -0.90 -4.64 -0.90
C ASP A 117 -1.72 -3.36 -1.05
N THR A 118 -3.00 -3.52 -1.39
CA THR A 118 -3.96 -2.42 -1.54
C THR A 118 -4.83 -2.22 -0.30
N SER A 119 -4.54 -2.93 0.80
CA SER A 119 -5.31 -2.83 2.04
C SER A 119 -5.03 -1.55 2.82
N LEU A 120 -3.86 -0.94 2.58
CA LEU A 120 -3.49 0.33 3.20
C LEU A 120 -4.51 1.40 2.81
N SER A 121 -5.11 2.05 3.79
CA SER A 121 -6.07 3.12 3.56
C SER A 121 -5.36 4.33 2.96
N ASP A 122 -6.04 5.07 2.07
CA ASP A 122 -5.52 6.34 1.55
C ASP A 122 -5.29 7.36 2.69
N GLU A 123 -5.99 7.22 3.81
CA GLU A 123 -5.77 7.98 5.05
C GLU A 123 -4.39 7.74 5.66
N GLN A 124 -3.84 6.52 5.54
CA GLN A 124 -2.49 6.21 6.02
C GLN A 124 -1.41 6.72 5.07
N ARG A 125 -1.77 7.03 3.82
CA ARG A 125 -0.86 7.55 2.78
C ARG A 125 -0.79 9.07 2.76
N THR A 126 -1.76 9.76 3.35
CA THR A 126 -1.76 11.21 3.44
C THR A 126 -0.89 11.65 4.63
N ARG A 127 -0.05 12.66 4.41
CA ARG A 127 0.77 13.27 5.48
C ARG A 127 -0.10 13.87 6.59
N LEU A 128 -1.34 14.25 6.27
CA LEU A 128 -2.33 14.77 7.20
C LEU A 128 -3.37 13.69 7.45
N LYS A 129 -3.42 13.20 8.68
CA LYS A 129 -4.48 12.30 9.14
C LYS A 129 -5.62 13.11 9.73
N LEU A 130 -6.84 12.60 9.65
CA LEU A 130 -8.00 13.24 10.26
C LEU A 130 -7.79 13.48 11.77
N SER A 131 -7.05 12.55 12.43
CA SER A 131 -6.62 12.67 13.82
C SER A 131 -5.67 13.85 14.09
N ASP A 132 -5.00 14.36 13.05
CA ASP A 132 -4.08 15.49 13.16
C ASP A 132 -4.81 16.83 13.02
N LEU A 133 -6.10 16.79 12.65
CA LEU A 133 -6.95 17.96 12.56
C LEU A 133 -7.52 18.30 13.94
N ILE A 134 -7.18 19.49 14.41
CA ILE A 134 -7.78 20.02 15.62
C ILE A 134 -8.99 20.86 15.24
N VAL A 135 -10.15 20.43 15.71
CA VAL A 135 -11.36 21.24 15.62
C VAL A 135 -11.38 22.17 16.84
N ALA A 136 -11.05 23.43 16.62
CA ALA A 136 -11.14 24.47 17.66
C ALA A 136 -12.29 25.41 17.32
N ALA A 137 -12.99 25.89 18.35
CA ALA A 137 -13.93 26.99 18.19
C ALA A 137 -13.14 28.23 17.76
N TYR A 138 -13.43 28.74 16.58
CA TYR A 138 -12.77 29.94 16.06
C TYR A 138 -13.52 31.18 16.53
N ASN A 139 -12.84 32.04 17.28
CA ASN A 139 -13.32 33.39 17.53
C ASN A 139 -12.74 34.31 16.44
N HIS A 140 -13.58 34.79 15.54
CA HIS A 140 -13.20 35.65 14.40
C HIS A 140 -12.71 37.06 14.83
N GLU A 141 -12.83 37.43 16.10
CA GLU A 141 -12.33 38.70 16.66
C GLU A 141 -10.87 38.58 17.14
N ALA A 142 -10.33 37.36 17.26
CA ALA A 142 -8.95 37.13 17.68
C ALA A 142 -8.19 36.33 16.61
N VAL A 143 -7.14 36.95 16.05
CA VAL A 143 -6.25 36.23 15.13
C VAL A 143 -5.34 35.31 15.94
N PRO A 144 -5.33 33.97 15.72
CA PRO A 144 -4.43 33.10 16.46
C PRO A 144 -2.99 33.36 16.03
N GLU A 145 -2.09 33.52 16.99
CA GLU A 145 -0.66 33.57 16.75
C GLU A 145 -0.15 32.12 16.52
N VAL A 146 0.37 31.86 15.34
CA VAL A 146 0.96 30.57 14.99
C VAL A 146 2.47 30.64 15.16
N VAL A 147 3.00 29.98 16.17
CA VAL A 147 4.44 29.88 16.41
C VAL A 147 4.96 28.54 15.88
N TRP A 148 5.87 28.61 14.91
CA TRP A 148 6.50 27.44 14.33
C TRP A 148 7.80 27.10 15.06
N TYR A 149 7.94 25.87 15.55
CA TYR A 149 9.18 25.35 16.11
C TYR A 149 9.77 24.31 15.16
N SER A 150 11.07 24.35 14.97
CA SER A 150 11.81 23.65 13.90
C SER A 150 11.86 22.12 13.98
N ALA A 151 11.31 21.48 15.00
CA ALA A 151 11.38 20.03 15.15
C ALA A 151 10.02 19.31 15.24
N GLU A 152 9.01 19.97 15.74
CA GLU A 152 7.61 19.50 15.74
C GLU A 152 6.71 20.73 15.76
N PRO A 153 5.67 20.79 14.91
CA PRO A 153 4.73 21.92 14.93
C PRO A 153 3.93 21.88 16.23
N ARG A 154 4.34 22.69 17.19
CA ARG A 154 3.53 22.97 18.38
C ARG A 154 2.89 24.33 18.18
N TYR A 155 1.57 24.40 18.22
CA TYR A 155 0.86 25.66 18.19
C TYR A 155 0.32 25.96 19.59
N ARG A 156 0.38 27.22 19.97
CA ARG A 156 -0.23 27.72 21.17
C ARG A 156 -1.38 28.64 20.75
N VAL A 157 -2.58 28.26 21.10
CA VAL A 157 -3.73 29.17 20.97
C VAL A 157 -3.75 30.06 22.23
N HIS A 158 -3.41 31.29 22.08
CA HIS A 158 -3.68 32.28 23.13
C HIS A 158 -5.16 32.66 23.05
N SER A 159 -5.98 32.18 23.99
CA SER A 159 -7.26 32.80 24.26
C SER A 159 -6.95 34.17 24.90
N GLY A 160 -7.04 35.22 24.12
CA GLY A 160 -6.96 36.55 24.65
C GLY A 160 -8.12 36.75 25.64
N SER A 161 -7.82 36.76 26.93
CA SER A 161 -8.69 37.38 27.92
C SER A 161 -8.62 38.87 27.65
N GLY A 162 -9.59 39.38 26.95
CA GLY A 162 -9.84 40.83 26.88
C GLY A 162 -10.19 41.39 28.26
N PRO A 163 -10.02 42.71 28.46
CA PRO A 163 -10.27 43.37 29.73
C PRO A 163 -11.73 43.26 30.17
#